data_cbf9dfbc530d41fc3273b9b8bec121ef
#
_entry.id   cbf9dfbc530d41fc3273b9b8bec121ef
#
_cell.length_a   1.000
_cell.length_b   1.000
_cell.length_c   1.000
_cell.angle_alpha   90.00
_cell.angle_beta   90.00
_cell.angle_gamma   90.00
#
_symmetry.space_group_name_H-M   'P 1'
#
loop_
_entity.id
_entity.type
_entity.pdbx_description
1 polymer ?
#
loop_
_entity_poly.entity_id
_entity_poly.type
_entity_poly.pdbx_seq_one_letter_code
_entity_poly.pdbx_strand_id
1 'polypeptide(L)'
;MAYVDGVFRHCNLTIEGGVIADIGFLPDSDNVNGDNGTIVFPGFTDVHVHLREPGFSYKETIRTGTRAAAHGGCTTVCAMPNLSPAPDCREHLERELDAIRRDACIRVIPYGTITMAQQGRTLSDMENMAADDAGFSDDGR
;
A
#
# COMPACT_ATOMS: atom_id res chain seq x y z
N MET A 1 7.96 23.28 2.05
CA MET A 1 9.18 22.43 2.17
C MET A 1 8.93 21.03 1.62
N ALA A 2 9.95 20.39 1.06
CA ALA A 2 9.86 18.98 0.67
C ALA A 2 11.03 18.18 1.30
N TYR A 3 10.77 16.90 1.56
CA TYR A 3 11.78 15.95 2.00
C TYR A 3 12.50 15.38 0.77
N VAL A 4 13.75 15.81 0.58
CA VAL A 4 14.59 15.44 -0.58
C VAL A 4 15.96 15.02 -0.09
N ASP A 5 16.45 13.88 -0.53
CA ASP A 5 17.77 13.34 -0.20
C ASP A 5 18.05 13.26 1.32
N GLY A 6 17.05 12.85 2.10
CA GLY A 6 17.19 12.64 3.55
C GLY A 6 17.00 13.88 4.41
N VAL A 7 16.72 15.05 3.84
CA VAL A 7 16.55 16.33 4.56
C VAL A 7 15.36 17.12 4.04
N PHE A 8 14.80 17.98 4.90
CA PHE A 8 13.78 18.94 4.48
C PHE A 8 14.43 20.16 3.85
N ARG A 9 14.00 20.54 2.66
CA ARG A 9 14.49 21.70 1.91
C ARG A 9 13.34 22.60 1.48
N HIS A 10 13.60 23.90 1.46
CA HIS A 10 12.70 24.86 0.79
C HIS A 10 12.83 24.69 -0.71
N CYS A 11 11.72 24.36 -1.36
CA CYS A 11 11.69 24.16 -2.81
C CYS A 11 10.28 24.34 -3.39
N ASN A 12 10.22 24.60 -4.68
CA ASN A 12 9.04 24.48 -5.50
C ASN A 12 9.04 23.10 -6.16
N LEU A 13 7.89 22.44 -6.19
CA LEU A 13 7.70 21.18 -6.90
C LEU A 13 6.80 21.42 -8.10
N THR A 14 7.27 21.04 -9.29
CA THR A 14 6.46 21.02 -10.50
C THR A 14 5.99 19.60 -10.74
N ILE A 15 4.67 19.42 -10.87
CA ILE A 15 4.04 18.10 -11.08
C ILE A 15 3.38 18.11 -12.45
N GLU A 16 3.78 17.19 -13.32
CA GLU A 16 3.22 17.00 -14.66
C GLU A 16 2.87 15.52 -14.88
N GLY A 17 1.65 15.27 -15.33
CA GLY A 17 1.20 13.89 -15.58
C GLY A 17 1.24 12.96 -14.36
N GLY A 18 1.14 13.49 -13.12
CA GLY A 18 1.18 12.70 -11.88
C GLY A 18 2.59 12.35 -11.39
N VAL A 19 3.64 12.91 -12.00
CA VAL A 19 5.05 12.74 -11.60
C VAL A 19 5.68 14.07 -11.25
N ILE A 20 6.71 14.06 -10.38
CA ILE A 20 7.51 15.25 -10.11
C ILE A 20 8.40 15.50 -11.33
N ALA A 21 8.11 16.56 -12.08
CA ALA A 21 8.85 16.94 -13.29
C ALA A 21 10.09 17.78 -12.95
N ASP A 22 10.03 18.63 -11.92
CA ASP A 22 11.14 19.48 -11.49
C ASP A 22 11.09 19.78 -10.00
N ILE A 23 12.28 20.03 -9.40
CA ILE A 23 12.47 20.46 -8.02
C ILE A 23 13.36 21.72 -8.03
N GLY A 24 12.75 22.89 -7.96
CA GLY A 24 13.44 24.18 -7.88
C GLY A 24 13.81 24.51 -6.43
N PHE A 25 15.07 24.32 -6.01
CA PHE A 25 15.51 24.66 -4.66
C PHE A 25 15.55 26.18 -4.46
N LEU A 26 15.11 26.62 -3.28
CA LEU A 26 15.12 28.02 -2.86
C LEU A 26 16.25 28.25 -1.86
N PRO A 27 16.89 29.45 -1.83
CA PRO A 27 17.86 29.80 -0.81
C PRO A 27 17.23 29.77 0.60
N ASP A 28 17.99 29.33 1.60
CA ASP A 28 17.53 29.29 3.00
C ASP A 28 17.20 30.67 3.60
N SER A 29 17.68 31.75 2.94
CA SER A 29 17.45 33.15 3.35
C SER A 29 16.09 33.69 2.91
N ASP A 30 15.44 33.05 1.98
CA ASP A 30 14.13 33.48 1.51
C ASP A 30 13.06 32.92 2.46
N ASN A 31 12.85 33.66 3.56
CA ASN A 31 11.58 33.58 4.30
C ASN A 31 10.48 33.96 3.31
N VAL A 32 10.05 32.99 2.52
CA VAL A 32 9.07 33.21 1.47
C VAL A 32 7.78 33.60 2.16
N ASN A 33 7.40 34.85 2.02
CA ASN A 33 6.06 35.33 2.32
C ASN A 33 5.07 34.60 1.38
N GLY A 34 4.78 33.34 1.66
CA GLY A 34 4.01 32.44 0.80
C GLY A 34 4.13 30.98 1.19
N ASP A 35 4.98 30.62 2.14
CA ASP A 35 4.97 29.28 2.72
C ASP A 35 3.70 29.12 3.57
N ASN A 36 2.73 28.44 3.01
CA ASN A 36 1.46 28.11 3.67
C ASN A 36 1.62 26.98 4.71
N GLY A 37 2.86 26.67 5.12
CA GLY A 37 3.17 25.59 6.06
C GLY A 37 3.04 24.18 5.46
N THR A 38 2.92 24.06 4.12
CA THR A 38 2.83 22.75 3.49
C THR A 38 4.17 22.02 3.52
N ILE A 39 4.15 20.80 4.03
CA ILE A 39 5.29 19.89 4.03
C ILE A 39 4.98 18.72 3.11
N VAL A 40 5.87 18.45 2.16
CA VAL A 40 5.75 17.33 1.21
C VAL A 40 6.83 16.31 1.54
N PHE A 41 6.44 15.05 1.68
CA PHE A 41 7.34 13.91 1.87
C PHE A 41 6.73 12.66 1.23
N PRO A 42 7.52 11.58 1.04
CA PRO A 42 7.01 10.32 0.49
C PRO A 42 5.83 9.80 1.29
N GLY A 43 4.81 9.28 0.61
CA GLY A 43 3.67 8.68 1.27
C GLY A 43 4.07 7.49 2.13
N PHE A 44 3.34 7.25 3.21
CA PHE A 44 3.60 6.13 4.10
C PHE A 44 3.28 4.80 3.44
N THR A 45 4.02 3.76 3.85
CA THR A 45 3.70 2.37 3.54
C THR A 45 3.32 1.67 4.84
N ASP A 46 2.10 1.15 4.92
CA ASP A 46 1.68 0.29 6.02
C ASP A 46 1.84 -1.17 5.57
N VAL A 47 2.72 -1.89 6.25
CA VAL A 47 3.08 -3.26 5.86
C VAL A 47 2.19 -4.33 6.48
N HIS A 48 1.14 -3.95 7.23
CA HIS A 48 0.27 -4.89 7.92
C HIS A 48 -1.15 -4.34 8.09
N VAL A 49 -2.02 -4.58 7.13
CA VAL A 49 -3.43 -4.19 7.20
C VAL A 49 -4.36 -5.35 6.87
N HIS A 50 -5.59 -5.30 7.37
CA HIS A 50 -6.60 -6.31 7.10
C HIS A 50 -7.73 -5.72 6.26
N LEU A 51 -7.74 -5.95 4.94
CA LEU A 51 -8.78 -5.46 4.03
C LEU A 51 -9.99 -6.39 3.91
N ARG A 52 -9.89 -7.63 4.43
CA ARG A 52 -11.01 -8.56 4.64
C ARG A 52 -11.74 -9.03 3.38
N GLU A 53 -11.30 -8.66 2.20
CA GLU A 53 -11.93 -9.01 0.93
C GLU A 53 -10.92 -9.76 0.05
N PRO A 54 -11.31 -10.95 -0.48
CA PRO A 54 -12.62 -11.59 -0.47
C PRO A 54 -13.00 -12.28 0.85
N GLY A 55 -14.31 -12.50 1.03
CA GLY A 55 -14.87 -13.41 2.03
C GLY A 55 -15.42 -12.76 3.30
N PHE A 56 -14.89 -11.63 3.75
CA PHE A 56 -15.28 -10.97 5.00
C PHE A 56 -15.66 -9.49 4.82
N SER A 57 -16.26 -9.14 3.69
CA SER A 57 -16.63 -7.75 3.33
C SER A 57 -17.57 -7.05 4.34
N TYR A 58 -18.21 -7.82 5.22
CA TYR A 58 -19.00 -7.28 6.31
C TYR A 58 -18.16 -6.66 7.46
N LYS A 59 -16.83 -6.96 7.49
CA LYS A 59 -15.89 -6.38 8.46
C LYS A 59 -15.17 -5.17 7.87
N GLU A 60 -14.70 -5.29 6.62
CA GLU A 60 -13.98 -4.26 5.89
C GLU A 60 -14.02 -4.61 4.39
N THR A 61 -13.83 -3.62 3.52
CA THR A 61 -13.66 -3.80 2.08
C THR A 61 -12.36 -3.16 1.61
N ILE A 62 -11.84 -3.62 0.48
CA ILE A 62 -10.66 -3.01 -0.15
C ILE A 62 -10.92 -1.52 -0.40
N ARG A 63 -12.12 -1.17 -0.86
CA ARG A 63 -12.50 0.21 -1.16
C ARG A 63 -12.46 1.12 0.09
N THR A 64 -13.04 0.69 1.20
CA THR A 64 -13.15 1.52 2.41
C THR A 64 -11.83 1.54 3.17
N GLY A 65 -11.14 0.40 3.28
CA GLY A 65 -9.85 0.30 3.94
C GLY A 65 -8.75 1.10 3.23
N THR A 66 -8.69 1.03 1.89
CA THR A 66 -7.70 1.82 1.12
C THR A 66 -7.98 3.32 1.17
N ARG A 67 -9.26 3.75 1.22
CA ARG A 67 -9.62 5.16 1.42
C ARG A 67 -9.24 5.65 2.83
N ALA A 68 -9.44 4.84 3.85
CA ALA A 68 -9.02 5.18 5.21
C ALA A 68 -7.48 5.31 5.29
N ALA A 69 -6.73 4.38 4.70
CA ALA A 69 -5.28 4.43 4.62
C ALA A 69 -4.79 5.69 3.87
N ALA A 70 -5.39 6.00 2.72
CA ALA A 70 -5.09 7.22 1.96
C ALA A 70 -5.33 8.49 2.78
N HIS A 71 -6.43 8.54 3.54
CA HIS A 71 -6.73 9.66 4.43
C HIS A 71 -5.69 9.79 5.56
N GLY A 72 -5.09 8.68 5.98
CA GLY A 72 -3.97 8.63 6.94
C GLY A 72 -2.60 8.95 6.34
N GLY A 73 -2.52 9.24 5.02
CA GLY A 73 -1.26 9.56 4.34
C GLY A 73 -0.51 8.34 3.77
N CYS A 74 -1.11 7.15 3.81
CA CYS A 74 -0.54 5.98 3.16
C CYS A 74 -0.76 6.02 1.65
N THR A 75 0.28 5.72 0.87
CA THR A 75 0.22 5.54 -0.58
C THR A 75 0.34 4.07 -0.99
N THR A 76 0.76 3.23 -0.04
CA THR A 76 0.88 1.77 -0.22
C THR A 76 0.47 1.07 1.06
N VAL A 77 -0.22 -0.05 0.93
CA VAL A 77 -0.52 -0.95 2.06
C VAL A 77 -0.25 -2.40 1.66
N CYS A 78 0.18 -3.22 2.63
CA CYS A 78 0.33 -4.67 2.42
C CYS A 78 -0.82 -5.39 3.14
N ALA A 79 -1.65 -6.11 2.37
CA ALA A 79 -2.87 -6.74 2.86
C ALA A 79 -2.61 -8.16 3.38
N MET A 80 -3.00 -8.42 4.62
CA MET A 80 -2.81 -9.71 5.28
C MET A 80 -3.73 -10.81 4.71
N PRO A 81 -3.25 -12.08 4.67
CA PRO A 81 -3.87 -13.15 3.88
C PRO A 81 -5.07 -13.85 4.56
N ASN A 82 -5.55 -13.36 5.69
CA ASN A 82 -6.65 -14.00 6.43
C ASN A 82 -8.02 -13.72 5.80
N LEU A 83 -8.20 -14.28 4.62
CA LEU A 83 -9.33 -14.13 3.71
C LEU A 83 -10.09 -15.45 3.49
N SER A 84 -11.17 -15.42 2.72
CA SER A 84 -11.91 -16.62 2.31
C SER A 84 -12.34 -16.51 0.83
N PRO A 85 -11.71 -17.29 -0.09
CA PRO A 85 -10.59 -18.19 0.19
C PRO A 85 -9.32 -17.44 0.62
N ALA A 86 -8.48 -18.11 1.42
CA ALA A 86 -7.14 -17.60 1.71
C ALA A 86 -6.27 -17.68 0.46
N PRO A 87 -5.37 -16.72 0.17
CA PRO A 87 -4.49 -16.72 -1.00
C PRO A 87 -3.34 -17.73 -0.81
N ASP A 88 -3.66 -19.01 -0.94
CA ASP A 88 -2.75 -20.15 -0.75
C ASP A 88 -2.37 -20.84 -2.07
N CYS A 89 -2.93 -20.37 -3.18
CA CYS A 89 -2.57 -20.74 -4.54
C CYS A 89 -2.87 -19.59 -5.51
N ARG A 90 -2.33 -19.66 -6.72
CA ARG A 90 -2.50 -18.64 -7.75
C ARG A 90 -3.97 -18.28 -8.01
N GLU A 91 -4.87 -19.25 -8.08
CA GLU A 91 -6.29 -18.99 -8.31
C GLU A 91 -6.93 -18.15 -7.20
N HIS A 92 -6.61 -18.44 -5.94
CA HIS A 92 -7.16 -17.71 -4.80
C HIS A 92 -6.57 -16.29 -4.71
N LEU A 93 -5.26 -16.14 -4.94
CA LEU A 93 -4.61 -14.83 -5.02
C LEU A 93 -5.22 -13.97 -6.12
N GLU A 94 -5.51 -14.54 -7.31
CA GLU A 94 -6.08 -13.78 -8.42
C GLU A 94 -7.45 -13.18 -8.08
N ARG A 95 -8.25 -13.85 -7.25
CA ARG A 95 -9.54 -13.30 -6.76
C ARG A 95 -9.33 -12.04 -5.91
N GLU A 96 -8.30 -12.00 -5.09
CA GLU A 96 -7.94 -10.81 -4.31
C GLU A 96 -7.39 -9.70 -5.22
N LEU A 97 -6.49 -10.03 -6.15
CA LEU A 97 -5.94 -9.09 -7.12
C LEU A 97 -7.03 -8.46 -8.00
N ASP A 98 -8.06 -9.22 -8.41
CA ASP A 98 -9.21 -8.68 -9.14
C ASP A 98 -10.00 -7.66 -8.31
N ALA A 99 -10.21 -7.95 -7.04
CA ALA A 99 -10.87 -7.01 -6.14
C ALA A 99 -10.02 -5.75 -5.90
N ILE A 100 -8.70 -5.91 -5.75
CA ILE A 100 -7.74 -4.80 -5.64
C ILE A 100 -7.80 -3.91 -6.90
N ARG A 101 -7.71 -4.50 -8.09
CA ARG A 101 -7.77 -3.77 -9.37
C ARG A 101 -9.07 -2.97 -9.53
N ARG A 102 -10.17 -3.50 -9.04
CA ARG A 102 -11.50 -2.86 -9.14
C ARG A 102 -11.72 -1.75 -8.14
N ASP A 103 -11.28 -1.92 -6.89
CA ASP A 103 -11.78 -1.14 -5.74
C ASP A 103 -10.71 -0.34 -5.00
N ALA A 104 -9.41 -0.63 -5.15
CA ALA A 104 -8.36 0.07 -4.44
C ALA A 104 -8.13 1.49 -4.98
N CYS A 105 -7.98 2.48 -4.08
CA CYS A 105 -7.64 3.86 -4.45
C CYS A 105 -6.16 4.20 -4.24
N ILE A 106 -5.40 3.32 -3.58
CA ILE A 106 -3.94 3.38 -3.42
C ILE A 106 -3.36 2.01 -3.77
N ARG A 107 -2.04 1.92 -3.83
CA ARG A 107 -1.36 0.65 -4.08
C ARG A 107 -1.63 -0.34 -2.96
N VAL A 108 -2.09 -1.53 -3.30
CA VAL A 108 -2.23 -2.66 -2.39
C VAL A 108 -1.35 -3.80 -2.89
N ILE A 109 -0.53 -4.36 -2.00
CA ILE A 109 0.30 -5.52 -2.27
C ILE A 109 -0.18 -6.61 -1.31
N PRO A 110 -0.78 -7.71 -1.79
CA PRO A 110 -1.26 -8.78 -0.91
C PRO A 110 -0.12 -9.58 -0.28
N TYR A 111 -0.40 -10.29 0.79
CA TYR A 111 0.42 -11.40 1.28
C TYR A 111 -0.23 -12.72 0.86
N GLY A 112 0.57 -13.66 0.35
CA GLY A 112 0.18 -15.06 0.26
C GLY A 112 0.25 -15.76 1.62
N THR A 113 -0.40 -16.92 1.75
CA THR A 113 -0.26 -17.73 2.96
C THR A 113 1.00 -18.60 2.90
N ILE A 114 1.59 -18.91 4.06
CA ILE A 114 2.68 -19.88 4.17
C ILE A 114 2.11 -21.30 4.01
N THR A 115 0.95 -21.57 4.61
CA THR A 115 0.33 -22.89 4.57
C THR A 115 -1.08 -22.84 3.97
N MET A 116 -1.48 -23.95 3.35
CA MET A 116 -2.82 -24.13 2.77
C MET A 116 -3.89 -23.79 3.82
N ALA A 117 -4.79 -22.85 3.43
CA ALA A 117 -5.86 -22.32 4.28
C ALA A 117 -5.36 -21.85 5.67
N GLN A 118 -4.09 -21.48 5.81
CA GLN A 118 -3.43 -21.09 7.07
C GLN A 118 -3.54 -22.14 8.18
N GLN A 119 -3.45 -23.44 7.85
CA GLN A 119 -3.66 -24.52 8.83
C GLN A 119 -2.38 -25.01 9.50
N GLY A 120 -1.21 -24.50 9.11
CA GLY A 120 0.08 -24.90 9.68
C GLY A 120 0.49 -26.34 9.35
N ARG A 121 0.00 -26.92 8.24
CA ARG A 121 0.22 -28.34 7.90
C ARG A 121 0.92 -28.57 6.58
N THR A 122 0.37 -28.01 5.50
CA THR A 122 0.87 -28.19 4.13
C THR A 122 1.26 -26.84 3.58
N LEU A 123 2.43 -26.73 2.97
CA LEU A 123 2.85 -25.48 2.34
C LEU A 123 1.92 -25.07 1.20
N SER A 124 1.70 -23.77 1.07
CA SER A 124 0.98 -23.15 -0.03
C SER A 124 1.82 -23.16 -1.31
N ASP A 125 1.21 -22.79 -2.43
CA ASP A 125 1.88 -22.68 -3.75
C ASP A 125 2.62 -21.34 -3.87
N MET A 126 3.58 -21.10 -2.99
CA MET A 126 4.32 -19.83 -2.89
C MET A 126 5.06 -19.49 -4.18
N GLU A 127 5.62 -20.49 -4.90
CA GLU A 127 6.39 -20.27 -6.11
C GLU A 127 5.58 -19.55 -7.21
N ASN A 128 4.33 -19.95 -7.39
CA ASN A 128 3.43 -19.36 -8.39
C ASN A 128 2.78 -18.05 -7.95
N MET A 129 2.95 -17.64 -6.70
CA MET A 129 2.40 -16.40 -6.16
C MET A 129 3.45 -15.29 -5.98
N ALA A 130 4.70 -15.64 -5.77
CA ALA A 130 5.77 -14.74 -5.31
C ALA A 130 6.01 -13.49 -6.17
N ALA A 131 5.58 -13.46 -7.42
CA ALA A 131 5.75 -12.31 -8.31
C ALA A 131 4.79 -11.14 -7.98
N ASP A 132 3.65 -11.42 -7.33
CA ASP A 132 2.57 -10.47 -7.08
C ASP A 132 2.35 -10.19 -5.59
N ASP A 133 3.08 -10.89 -4.70
CA ASP A 133 2.94 -10.79 -3.25
C ASP A 133 3.98 -9.87 -2.60
N ALA A 134 3.62 -9.28 -1.46
CA ALA A 134 4.56 -8.59 -0.57
C ALA A 134 5.46 -9.60 0.19
N GLY A 135 5.02 -10.83 0.33
CA GLY A 135 5.63 -11.92 1.08
C GLY A 135 4.58 -12.94 1.51
N PHE A 136 4.92 -13.78 2.48
CA PHE A 136 4.03 -14.86 2.93
C PHE A 136 3.85 -14.81 4.45
N SER A 137 2.62 -15.03 4.91
CA SER A 137 2.28 -15.01 6.33
C SER A 137 1.08 -15.91 6.62
N ASP A 138 1.08 -16.55 7.78
CA ASP A 138 -0.10 -17.22 8.33
C ASP A 138 -0.75 -16.38 9.45
N ASP A 139 -0.48 -15.08 9.48
CA ASP A 139 -1.07 -14.17 10.47
C ASP A 139 -2.60 -14.10 10.37
N GLY A 140 -3.23 -13.94 11.54
CA GLY A 140 -4.67 -13.81 11.65
C GLY A 140 -5.39 -15.11 12.06
N ARG A 141 -4.66 -16.08 12.55
CA ARG A 141 -5.19 -17.30 13.17
C ARG A 141 -4.84 -17.42 14.63
#